data_284b4fa38195107e367964c1f72ccca7
#
_entry.id   284b4fa38195107e367964c1f72ccca7
#
_cell.length_a   1.000
_cell.length_b   1.000
_cell.length_c   1.000
_cell.angle_alpha   90.00
_cell.angle_beta   90.00
_cell.angle_gamma   90.00
#
_symmetry.space_group_name_H-M   'P 1'
#
loop_
_entity.id
_entity.type
_entity.pdbx_description
1 polymer ?
#
loop_
_entity_poly.entity_id
_entity_poly.type
_entity_poly.pdbx_seq_one_letter_code
_entity_poly.pdbx_strand_id
1 'polypeptide(L)'
;MNRRARSTEAHVRAGPGGKGAPSEAAQDRAPRHGAASKGSAGASSSSSSSVPYSYERHTSELSRAIIEYLAPMLPTEDEYRIKEGIRRELMRIASKVHPKATLLAFGSMANGFALKNSDMDLCCLVPRDGGEDRAALPSPSELVEQLSELIRQDTDFHVLPLPKARIPIIKISHSATPEIPYDISCDIGFNNQLALENTRLLLSYAMLDPPRLRSLVLFLKVWTKRRKLNSPYMGTLSSYGYTLMVLFFLIHVKRPPVLPNLQRLSAGRPLTPDEVLLEGHNIYFYDDIDMLRRVWKTDNTDNVGELLLDFFRYF
;
A
#
# COMPACT_ATOMS: atom_id res chain seq x y z
N MET A 1 39.70 -19.48 29.06
CA MET A 1 40.22 -18.12 29.27
C MET A 1 39.13 -17.09 29.01
N ASN A 2 38.72 -16.45 30.10
CA ASN A 2 37.69 -15.43 30.21
C ASN A 2 38.02 -14.14 29.44
N ARG A 3 37.02 -13.54 28.74
CA ARG A 3 36.86 -12.08 28.74
C ARG A 3 35.37 -11.71 28.58
N ARG A 4 34.85 -11.10 29.65
CA ARG A 4 33.57 -10.45 29.82
C ARG A 4 33.46 -9.20 28.90
N ALA A 5 32.30 -9.01 28.28
CA ALA A 5 31.92 -7.71 27.73
C ALA A 5 30.86 -7.06 28.64
N ARG A 6 31.08 -5.80 28.94
CA ARG A 6 30.32 -4.94 29.87
C ARG A 6 29.06 -4.39 29.17
N SER A 7 27.95 -4.45 29.87
CA SER A 7 26.75 -3.66 29.62
C SER A 7 26.96 -2.21 30.08
N THR A 8 26.52 -1.26 29.31
CA THR A 8 26.35 0.16 29.71
C THR A 8 24.88 0.52 29.65
N GLU A 9 24.28 0.60 30.84
CA GLU A 9 22.98 1.24 31.08
C GLU A 9 23.18 2.76 31.09
N ALA A 10 22.32 3.47 30.36
CA ALA A 10 22.22 4.93 30.45
C ALA A 10 20.95 5.32 31.21
N HIS A 11 21.15 5.81 32.43
CA HIS A 11 20.14 6.45 33.28
C HIS A 11 19.67 7.77 32.68
N VAL A 12 18.35 7.93 32.56
CA VAL A 12 17.70 9.23 32.38
C VAL A 12 17.22 9.73 33.74
N ARG A 13 17.78 10.84 34.20
CA ARG A 13 17.37 11.59 35.39
C ARG A 13 16.21 12.52 35.09
N ALA A 14 15.19 12.43 35.91
CA ALA A 14 14.13 13.43 36.05
C ALA A 14 14.58 14.51 37.02
N GLY A 15 14.18 15.76 36.80
CA GLY A 15 14.32 16.88 37.72
C GLY A 15 13.12 17.84 37.63
N PRO A 16 12.71 18.49 38.69
CA PRO A 16 11.33 18.92 38.92
C PRO A 16 11.09 20.43 38.86
N GLY A 17 9.80 20.77 38.60
CA GLY A 17 9.09 21.82 39.35
C GLY A 17 9.30 23.30 38.97
N GLY A 18 8.20 23.96 38.62
CA GLY A 18 8.07 25.40 38.58
C GLY A 18 6.60 25.82 38.41
N LYS A 19 5.94 26.12 39.56
CA LYS A 19 4.60 26.69 39.64
C LYS A 19 4.59 28.18 39.31
N GLY A 20 3.48 28.69 38.75
CA GLY A 20 3.20 30.13 38.72
C GLY A 20 2.00 30.49 37.88
N ALA A 21 0.84 30.65 38.50
CA ALA A 21 -0.27 31.49 38.12
C ALA A 21 -0.40 32.58 39.22
N PRO A 22 -1.35 33.56 39.15
CA PRO A 22 -2.19 34.15 38.09
C PRO A 22 -2.19 35.72 38.13
N SER A 23 -3.00 36.40 37.31
CA SER A 23 -3.86 37.58 37.61
C SER A 23 -4.19 38.33 36.33
N GLU A 24 -5.48 38.47 36.03
CA GLU A 24 -6.48 39.54 36.27
C GLU A 24 -6.38 40.68 35.25
N ALA A 25 -7.42 40.77 34.44
CA ALA A 25 -8.53 41.74 34.38
C ALA A 25 -8.21 43.19 33.97
N ALA A 26 -8.93 43.69 32.98
CA ALA A 26 -9.69 44.93 32.88
C ALA A 26 -10.07 45.21 31.41
N GLN A 27 -11.33 45.13 31.05
CA GLN A 27 -12.43 46.12 31.06
C GLN A 27 -12.25 47.31 30.09
N ASP A 28 -13.22 47.33 29.16
CA ASP A 28 -14.09 48.47 28.79
C ASP A 28 -13.55 49.64 27.94
N ARG A 29 -14.14 49.84 26.80
CA ARG A 29 -14.91 51.03 26.39
C ARG A 29 -15.17 51.10 24.87
N ALA A 30 -16.47 51.10 24.53
CA ALA A 30 -16.95 51.76 23.33
C ALA A 30 -17.09 53.29 23.58
N PRO A 31 -17.09 54.10 22.58
CA PRO A 31 -18.31 54.83 22.28
C PRO A 31 -18.62 55.08 20.77
N ARG A 32 -19.82 55.34 20.58
CA ARG A 32 -20.78 55.72 19.57
C ARG A 32 -20.45 56.93 18.66
N HIS A 33 -21.16 56.88 17.50
CA HIS A 33 -21.79 57.95 16.71
C HIS A 33 -21.01 58.78 15.70
N GLY A 34 -21.58 58.80 14.50
CA GLY A 34 -21.40 59.87 13.50
C GLY A 34 -22.10 59.57 12.18
N ALA A 35 -23.14 60.30 11.90
CA ALA A 35 -24.10 60.11 10.80
C ALA A 35 -23.66 60.73 9.46
N ALA A 36 -24.13 60.12 8.37
CA ALA A 36 -24.64 60.62 7.11
C ALA A 36 -23.89 61.70 6.29
N SER A 37 -23.61 61.33 5.02
CA SER A 37 -24.08 62.19 3.90
C SER A 37 -24.10 61.43 2.54
N LYS A 38 -25.12 61.78 1.77
CA LYS A 38 -25.47 61.28 0.42
C LYS A 38 -24.49 61.76 -0.63
N GLY A 39 -24.19 60.90 -1.62
CA GLY A 39 -23.55 61.31 -2.87
C GLY A 39 -23.76 60.23 -3.92
N SER A 40 -24.69 60.45 -4.82
CA SER A 40 -24.96 59.64 -5.99
C SER A 40 -23.92 59.89 -7.09
N ALA A 41 -23.31 58.85 -7.64
CA ALA A 41 -22.83 58.87 -9.01
C ALA A 41 -22.75 57.41 -9.51
N GLY A 42 -23.53 57.10 -10.53
CA GLY A 42 -23.55 55.82 -11.18
C GLY A 42 -22.24 55.54 -11.92
N ALA A 43 -21.68 54.38 -11.64
CA ALA A 43 -20.72 53.70 -12.50
C ALA A 43 -21.20 52.24 -12.61
N SER A 44 -21.69 51.91 -13.81
CA SER A 44 -21.98 50.54 -14.20
C SER A 44 -20.67 49.74 -14.24
N SER A 45 -20.28 49.18 -13.11
CA SER A 45 -19.26 48.16 -13.08
C SER A 45 -19.95 46.81 -13.40
N SER A 46 -19.60 46.26 -14.57
CA SER A 46 -19.86 44.88 -14.89
C SER A 46 -19.21 44.01 -13.79
N SER A 47 -19.97 43.71 -12.76
CA SER A 47 -19.59 42.72 -11.77
C SER A 47 -19.59 41.35 -12.47
N SER A 48 -18.43 40.91 -12.91
CA SER A 48 -18.18 39.47 -13.09
C SER A 48 -18.53 38.85 -11.74
N SER A 49 -19.70 38.24 -11.64
CA SER A 49 -20.11 37.47 -10.48
C SER A 49 -19.18 36.28 -10.36
N SER A 50 -18.06 36.42 -9.62
CA SER A 50 -17.28 35.29 -9.14
C SER A 50 -18.19 34.53 -8.18
N VAL A 51 -18.83 33.49 -8.70
CA VAL A 51 -19.57 32.54 -7.87
C VAL A 51 -18.61 32.09 -6.75
N PRO A 52 -18.97 32.23 -5.47
CA PRO A 52 -18.09 31.78 -4.39
C PRO A 52 -17.70 30.34 -4.66
N TYR A 53 -16.40 30.05 -4.67
CA TYR A 53 -15.87 28.73 -4.92
C TYR A 53 -16.27 27.85 -3.74
N SER A 54 -17.33 27.05 -3.88
CA SER A 54 -17.79 26.20 -2.79
C SER A 54 -16.78 25.08 -2.56
N TYR A 55 -16.54 24.70 -1.31
CA TYR A 55 -15.67 23.61 -0.93
C TYR A 55 -16.06 22.30 -1.65
N GLU A 56 -17.35 21.99 -1.72
CA GLU A 56 -17.88 20.83 -2.41
C GLU A 56 -17.56 20.82 -3.91
N ARG A 57 -17.66 21.97 -4.57
CA ARG A 57 -17.26 22.08 -5.97
C ARG A 57 -15.78 21.85 -6.15
N HIS A 58 -14.95 22.43 -5.29
CA HIS A 58 -13.50 22.28 -5.34
C HIS A 58 -13.09 20.80 -5.16
N THR A 59 -13.62 20.12 -4.15
CA THR A 59 -13.28 18.73 -3.87
C THR A 59 -13.80 17.77 -4.95
N SER A 60 -14.95 18.08 -5.56
CA SER A 60 -15.49 17.33 -6.71
C SER A 60 -14.62 17.49 -7.96
N GLU A 61 -14.18 18.73 -8.26
CA GLU A 61 -13.25 19.00 -9.35
C GLU A 61 -11.90 18.33 -9.12
N LEU A 62 -11.38 18.34 -7.88
CA LEU A 62 -10.16 17.64 -7.50
C LEU A 62 -10.31 16.14 -7.68
N SER A 63 -11.43 15.57 -7.27
CA SER A 63 -11.71 14.12 -7.44
C SER A 63 -11.68 13.72 -8.90
N ARG A 64 -12.34 14.50 -9.76
CA ARG A 64 -12.34 14.28 -11.21
C ARG A 64 -10.91 14.36 -11.77
N ALA A 65 -10.18 15.40 -11.42
CA ALA A 65 -8.79 15.59 -11.87
C ALA A 65 -7.88 14.42 -11.43
N ILE A 66 -8.04 13.88 -10.22
CA ILE A 66 -7.29 12.71 -9.75
C ILE A 66 -7.62 11.48 -10.61
N ILE A 67 -8.88 11.22 -10.88
CA ILE A 67 -9.32 10.05 -11.66
C ILE A 67 -8.81 10.15 -13.10
N GLU A 68 -8.99 11.30 -13.75
CA GLU A 68 -8.51 11.56 -15.11
C GLU A 68 -6.98 11.44 -15.21
N TYR A 69 -6.27 11.95 -14.19
CA TYR A 69 -4.81 11.86 -14.13
C TYR A 69 -4.31 10.42 -13.95
N LEU A 70 -5.01 9.58 -13.19
CA LEU A 70 -4.62 8.19 -12.94
C LEU A 70 -5.00 7.26 -14.10
N ALA A 71 -6.04 7.55 -14.84
CA ALA A 71 -6.56 6.66 -15.88
C ALA A 71 -5.50 6.15 -16.87
N PRO A 72 -4.61 6.99 -17.46
CA PRO A 72 -3.57 6.51 -18.38
C PRO A 72 -2.43 5.76 -17.68
N MET A 73 -2.38 5.78 -16.35
CA MET A 73 -1.35 5.12 -15.54
C MET A 73 -1.78 3.74 -15.04
N LEU A 74 -3.00 3.32 -15.33
CA LEU A 74 -3.48 2.00 -14.94
C LEU A 74 -2.94 0.91 -15.90
N PRO A 75 -2.66 -0.30 -15.40
CA PRO A 75 -2.29 -1.41 -16.25
C PRO A 75 -3.43 -1.77 -17.22
N THR A 76 -3.09 -2.20 -18.41
CA THR A 76 -4.05 -2.71 -19.38
C THR A 76 -4.30 -4.21 -19.18
N GLU A 77 -5.40 -4.74 -19.72
CA GLU A 77 -5.65 -6.18 -19.72
C GLU A 77 -4.55 -6.96 -20.46
N ASP A 78 -4.00 -6.38 -21.52
CA ASP A 78 -2.88 -6.99 -22.26
C ASP A 78 -1.63 -7.08 -21.37
N GLU A 79 -1.34 -6.04 -20.58
CA GLU A 79 -0.25 -6.09 -19.61
C GLU A 79 -0.43 -7.23 -18.59
N TYR A 80 -1.64 -7.37 -18.04
CA TYR A 80 -1.94 -8.48 -17.13
C TYR A 80 -1.83 -9.84 -17.81
N ARG A 81 -2.29 -9.98 -19.06
CA ARG A 81 -2.22 -11.24 -19.83
C ARG A 81 -0.78 -11.65 -20.11
N ILE A 82 0.06 -10.70 -20.53
CA ILE A 82 1.49 -10.94 -20.78
C ILE A 82 2.20 -11.37 -19.51
N LYS A 83 2.01 -10.63 -18.41
CA LYS A 83 2.62 -10.95 -17.12
C LYS A 83 2.17 -12.30 -16.56
N GLU A 84 0.90 -12.65 -16.74
CA GLU A 84 0.40 -13.98 -16.35
C GLU A 84 0.99 -15.08 -17.26
N GLY A 85 1.23 -14.84 -18.53
CA GLY A 85 1.95 -15.73 -19.43
C GLY A 85 3.38 -16.00 -18.94
N ILE A 86 4.10 -14.95 -18.57
CA ILE A 86 5.45 -15.04 -18.00
C ILE A 86 5.43 -15.82 -16.68
N ARG A 87 4.49 -15.52 -15.78
CA ARG A 87 4.36 -16.26 -14.52
C ARG A 87 4.15 -17.75 -14.75
N ARG A 88 3.30 -18.13 -15.71
CA ARG A 88 3.06 -19.55 -16.08
C ARG A 88 4.30 -20.23 -16.63
N GLU A 89 5.06 -19.55 -17.45
CA GLU A 89 6.32 -20.05 -17.97
C GLU A 89 7.35 -20.28 -16.85
N LEU A 90 7.53 -19.29 -15.98
CA LEU A 90 8.39 -19.39 -14.80
C LEU A 90 7.92 -20.50 -13.84
N MET A 91 6.59 -20.69 -13.72
CA MET A 91 6.03 -21.81 -12.92
C MET A 91 6.42 -23.17 -13.52
N ARG A 92 6.35 -23.33 -14.84
CA ARG A 92 6.78 -24.55 -15.54
C ARG A 92 8.27 -24.85 -15.26
N ILE A 93 9.10 -23.80 -15.23
CA ILE A 93 10.52 -23.95 -14.91
C ILE A 93 10.71 -24.30 -13.42
N ALA A 94 9.99 -23.64 -12.51
CA ALA A 94 10.06 -23.93 -11.07
C ALA A 94 9.66 -25.37 -10.74
N SER A 95 8.74 -25.99 -11.52
CA SER A 95 8.36 -27.40 -11.33
C SER A 95 9.49 -28.39 -11.67
N LYS A 96 10.55 -27.96 -12.39
CA LYS A 96 11.77 -28.76 -12.58
C LYS A 96 12.66 -28.80 -11.33
N VAL A 97 12.59 -27.76 -10.47
CA VAL A 97 13.27 -27.74 -9.17
C VAL A 97 12.54 -28.68 -8.20
N HIS A 98 11.21 -28.57 -8.14
CA HIS A 98 10.38 -29.41 -7.31
C HIS A 98 8.99 -29.60 -7.93
N PRO A 99 8.53 -30.86 -8.15
CA PRO A 99 7.27 -31.12 -8.88
C PRO A 99 6.02 -30.47 -8.27
N LYS A 100 6.02 -30.23 -6.95
CA LYS A 100 4.93 -29.58 -6.22
C LYS A 100 5.20 -28.09 -5.97
N ALA A 101 6.25 -27.51 -6.56
CA ALA A 101 6.48 -26.06 -6.43
C ALA A 101 5.31 -25.28 -7.03
N THR A 102 4.95 -24.19 -6.36
CA THR A 102 3.96 -23.24 -6.88
C THR A 102 4.54 -21.85 -6.93
N LEU A 103 4.21 -21.09 -7.97
CA LEU A 103 4.67 -19.71 -8.17
C LEU A 103 3.47 -18.76 -8.16
N LEU A 104 3.31 -18.03 -7.07
CA LEU A 104 2.17 -17.17 -6.81
C LEU A 104 2.57 -15.70 -6.91
N ALA A 105 1.75 -14.90 -7.57
CA ALA A 105 1.93 -13.45 -7.59
C ALA A 105 1.50 -12.84 -6.26
N PHE A 106 2.26 -11.83 -5.81
CA PHE A 106 1.92 -11.00 -4.66
C PHE A 106 2.23 -9.53 -4.94
N GLY A 107 2.16 -8.67 -3.93
CA GLY A 107 2.47 -7.26 -4.10
C GLY A 107 1.44 -6.50 -4.94
N SER A 108 1.88 -5.45 -5.62
CA SER A 108 0.96 -4.50 -6.26
C SER A 108 0.15 -5.09 -7.41
N MET A 109 0.70 -6.04 -8.16
CA MET A 109 0.01 -6.71 -9.26
C MET A 109 -1.15 -7.59 -8.80
N ALA A 110 -1.05 -8.14 -7.59
CA ALA A 110 -2.05 -9.07 -7.04
C ALA A 110 -3.03 -8.41 -6.04
N ASN A 111 -2.72 -7.22 -5.50
CA ASN A 111 -3.57 -6.54 -4.52
C ASN A 111 -4.43 -5.39 -5.09
N GLY A 112 -4.43 -5.19 -6.42
CA GLY A 112 -5.23 -4.16 -7.08
C GLY A 112 -4.62 -2.75 -7.07
N PHE A 113 -3.40 -2.55 -6.57
CA PHE A 113 -2.71 -1.25 -6.50
C PHE A 113 -1.54 -1.12 -7.48
N ALA A 114 -1.57 -1.87 -8.59
CA ALA A 114 -0.59 -1.73 -9.65
C ALA A 114 -0.78 -0.44 -10.45
N LEU A 115 0.33 0.15 -10.85
CA LEU A 115 0.42 1.13 -11.94
C LEU A 115 0.96 0.42 -13.19
N LYS A 116 0.75 1.05 -14.34
CA LYS A 116 1.32 0.58 -15.62
C LYS A 116 2.82 0.35 -15.49
N ASN A 117 3.31 -0.72 -16.07
CA ASN A 117 4.72 -1.14 -16.02
C ASN A 117 5.26 -1.35 -14.57
N SER A 118 4.38 -1.70 -13.63
CA SER A 118 4.83 -2.12 -12.28
C SER A 118 5.57 -3.46 -12.36
N ASP A 119 6.56 -3.62 -11.47
CA ASP A 119 7.28 -4.87 -11.31
C ASP A 119 6.32 -6.02 -10.92
N MET A 120 6.72 -7.24 -11.26
CA MET A 120 6.07 -8.46 -10.81
C MET A 120 6.78 -8.95 -9.54
N ASP A 121 6.01 -9.20 -8.50
CA ASP A 121 6.51 -9.86 -7.28
C ASP A 121 5.96 -11.29 -7.26
N LEU A 122 6.83 -12.30 -7.25
CA LEU A 122 6.46 -13.70 -7.27
C LEU A 122 7.03 -14.43 -6.04
N CYS A 123 6.22 -15.26 -5.43
CA CYS A 123 6.60 -16.16 -4.34
C CYS A 123 6.60 -17.60 -4.82
N CYS A 124 7.77 -18.23 -4.86
CA CYS A 124 7.92 -19.65 -5.11
C CYS A 124 7.74 -20.41 -3.79
N LEU A 125 6.64 -21.13 -3.66
CA LEU A 125 6.39 -22.03 -2.55
C LEU A 125 6.90 -23.43 -2.91
N VAL A 126 7.87 -23.91 -2.15
CA VAL A 126 8.38 -25.27 -2.27
C VAL A 126 7.95 -26.02 -1.02
N PRO A 127 6.98 -26.96 -1.13
CA PRO A 127 6.48 -27.69 0.03
C PRO A 127 7.53 -28.62 0.60
N ARG A 128 7.48 -28.88 1.90
CA ARG A 128 8.25 -29.92 2.55
C ARG A 128 7.54 -31.24 2.29
N ASP A 129 8.21 -32.18 1.60
CA ASP A 129 7.68 -33.52 1.49
C ASP A 129 7.71 -34.17 2.89
N GLY A 130 6.52 -34.58 3.35
CA GLY A 130 6.33 -35.20 4.68
C GLY A 130 6.77 -36.67 4.75
N GLY A 131 7.66 -37.12 3.86
CA GLY A 131 8.19 -38.51 3.88
C GLY A 131 9.29 -38.69 4.92
N GLU A 132 9.44 -39.95 5.38
CA GLU A 132 10.48 -40.37 6.36
C GLU A 132 11.91 -40.17 5.87
N ASP A 133 12.13 -40.06 4.57
CA ASP A 133 13.38 -39.59 3.97
C ASP A 133 13.46 -38.05 4.01
N ARG A 134 13.96 -37.56 5.13
CA ARG A 134 14.35 -36.14 5.34
C ARG A 134 15.57 -35.76 4.47
N ALA A 135 15.47 -35.83 3.18
CA ALA A 135 16.33 -35.01 2.35
C ALA A 135 16.02 -33.55 2.71
N ALA A 136 16.96 -32.87 3.36
CA ALA A 136 16.79 -31.51 3.78
C ALA A 136 16.42 -30.69 2.54
N LEU A 137 15.29 -29.96 2.61
CA LEU A 137 14.96 -29.02 1.54
C LEU A 137 16.16 -28.11 1.29
N PRO A 138 16.48 -27.82 0.01
CA PRO A 138 17.50 -26.84 -0.30
C PRO A 138 17.22 -25.53 0.45
N SER A 139 18.27 -24.91 0.96
CA SER A 139 18.14 -23.58 1.58
C SER A 139 17.58 -22.57 0.57
N PRO A 140 16.98 -21.47 1.01
CA PRO A 140 16.54 -20.41 0.08
C PRO A 140 17.64 -19.93 -0.86
N SER A 141 18.91 -19.92 -0.41
CA SER A 141 20.06 -19.57 -1.24
C SER A 141 20.31 -20.59 -2.34
N GLU A 142 20.24 -21.89 -2.03
CA GLU A 142 20.38 -22.95 -3.02
C GLU A 142 19.21 -22.96 -4.01
N LEU A 143 17.99 -22.72 -3.55
CA LEU A 143 16.82 -22.58 -4.44
C LEU A 143 16.98 -21.41 -5.41
N VAL A 144 17.54 -20.27 -4.95
CA VAL A 144 17.87 -19.13 -5.81
C VAL A 144 18.85 -19.53 -6.90
N GLU A 145 19.93 -20.27 -6.55
CA GLU A 145 20.95 -20.69 -7.52
C GLU A 145 20.38 -21.70 -8.52
N GLN A 146 19.68 -22.73 -8.06
CA GLN A 146 19.11 -23.77 -8.91
C GLN A 146 18.07 -23.22 -9.89
N LEU A 147 17.12 -22.43 -9.39
CA LEU A 147 16.07 -21.89 -10.23
C LEU A 147 16.62 -20.84 -11.23
N SER A 148 17.60 -20.04 -10.80
CA SER A 148 18.24 -19.07 -11.69
C SER A 148 18.93 -19.72 -12.88
N GLU A 149 19.60 -20.84 -12.66
CA GLU A 149 20.27 -21.57 -13.72
C GLU A 149 19.27 -22.14 -14.74
N LEU A 150 18.17 -22.73 -14.25
CA LEU A 150 17.11 -23.25 -15.11
C LEU A 150 16.41 -22.14 -15.92
N ILE A 151 16.20 -20.96 -15.33
CA ILE A 151 15.60 -19.82 -16.05
C ILE A 151 16.53 -19.36 -17.16
N ARG A 152 17.86 -19.27 -16.92
CA ARG A 152 18.83 -18.92 -17.96
C ARG A 152 18.89 -19.92 -19.10
N GLN A 153 18.70 -21.21 -18.82
CA GLN A 153 18.72 -22.26 -19.82
C GLN A 153 17.45 -22.28 -20.68
N ASP A 154 16.30 -21.99 -20.08
CA ASP A 154 15.00 -22.15 -20.71
C ASP A 154 14.45 -20.84 -21.34
N THR A 155 15.02 -19.69 -21.02
CA THR A 155 14.52 -18.36 -21.45
C THR A 155 15.65 -17.43 -21.86
N ASP A 156 15.30 -16.35 -22.55
CA ASP A 156 16.20 -15.24 -22.91
C ASP A 156 16.21 -14.11 -21.85
N PHE A 157 15.62 -14.33 -20.69
CA PHE A 157 15.57 -13.35 -19.62
C PHE A 157 16.95 -13.07 -19.02
N HIS A 158 17.22 -11.82 -18.73
CA HIS A 158 18.36 -11.46 -17.90
C HIS A 158 18.07 -11.83 -16.44
N VAL A 159 18.89 -12.72 -15.85
CA VAL A 159 18.68 -13.28 -14.51
C VAL A 159 19.83 -12.89 -13.61
N LEU A 160 19.50 -12.17 -12.50
CA LEU A 160 20.43 -11.78 -11.46
C LEU A 160 20.04 -12.50 -10.15
N PRO A 161 20.74 -13.59 -9.78
CA PRO A 161 20.54 -14.26 -8.49
C PRO A 161 21.16 -13.45 -7.36
N LEU A 162 20.45 -13.34 -6.25
CA LEU A 162 20.90 -12.67 -5.01
C LEU A 162 20.79 -13.63 -3.82
N PRO A 163 21.54 -14.78 -3.80
CA PRO A 163 21.41 -15.81 -2.78
C PRO A 163 21.89 -15.36 -1.40
N LYS A 164 22.79 -14.37 -1.34
CA LYS A 164 23.36 -13.82 -0.09
C LYS A 164 22.66 -12.55 0.40
N ALA A 165 21.58 -12.13 -0.25
CA ALA A 165 20.79 -11.01 0.24
C ALA A 165 20.11 -11.36 1.58
N ARG A 166 19.76 -10.36 2.37
CA ARG A 166 19.00 -10.56 3.63
C ARG A 166 17.75 -11.40 3.41
N ILE A 167 17.09 -11.21 2.28
CA ILE A 167 16.03 -12.07 1.77
C ILE A 167 16.52 -12.55 0.43
N PRO A 168 16.88 -13.84 0.27
CA PRO A 168 17.34 -14.39 -1.00
C PRO A 168 16.25 -14.29 -2.06
N ILE A 169 16.58 -13.69 -3.21
CA ILE A 169 15.66 -13.49 -4.33
C ILE A 169 16.38 -13.67 -5.67
N ILE A 170 15.60 -13.89 -6.71
CA ILE A 170 16.03 -13.81 -8.11
C ILE A 170 15.40 -12.56 -8.71
N LYS A 171 16.24 -11.70 -9.30
CA LYS A 171 15.77 -10.60 -10.14
C LYS A 171 15.82 -11.00 -11.59
N ILE A 172 14.70 -10.81 -12.28
CA ILE A 172 14.55 -11.10 -13.70
C ILE A 172 14.21 -9.79 -14.40
N SER A 173 14.82 -9.56 -15.54
CA SER A 173 14.44 -8.46 -16.43
C SER A 173 14.44 -8.91 -17.89
N HIS A 174 13.60 -8.26 -18.67
CA HIS A 174 13.52 -8.47 -20.13
C HIS A 174 13.19 -7.13 -20.76
N SER A 175 13.94 -6.76 -21.79
CA SER A 175 13.70 -5.53 -22.53
C SER A 175 12.49 -5.67 -23.44
N ALA A 176 11.82 -4.56 -23.72
CA ALA A 176 10.68 -4.53 -24.63
C ALA A 176 11.01 -5.15 -26.00
N THR A 177 10.08 -5.94 -26.52
CA THR A 177 10.10 -6.54 -27.86
C THR A 177 8.77 -6.22 -28.58
N PRO A 178 8.62 -6.54 -29.88
CA PRO A 178 7.34 -6.39 -30.55
C PRO A 178 6.20 -7.18 -29.90
N GLU A 179 6.50 -8.34 -29.28
CA GLU A 179 5.54 -9.21 -28.58
C GLU A 179 5.26 -8.73 -27.17
N ILE A 180 6.26 -8.14 -26.52
CA ILE A 180 6.18 -7.58 -25.15
C ILE A 180 6.55 -6.09 -25.23
N PRO A 181 5.58 -5.18 -25.44
CA PRO A 181 5.87 -3.78 -25.81
C PRO A 181 6.31 -2.89 -24.63
N TYR A 182 6.82 -3.47 -23.56
CA TYR A 182 7.36 -2.78 -22.37
C TYR A 182 8.39 -3.66 -21.66
N ASP A 183 9.27 -3.01 -20.90
CA ASP A 183 10.24 -3.73 -20.09
C ASP A 183 9.55 -4.53 -18.99
N ILE A 184 9.98 -5.76 -18.79
CA ILE A 184 9.56 -6.61 -17.67
C ILE A 184 10.62 -6.53 -16.57
N SER A 185 10.15 -6.36 -15.34
CA SER A 185 10.93 -6.55 -14.11
C SER A 185 10.16 -7.49 -13.21
N CYS A 186 10.84 -8.51 -12.68
CA CYS A 186 10.22 -9.52 -11.81
C CYS A 186 11.20 -9.93 -10.71
N ASP A 187 10.72 -9.93 -9.47
CA ASP A 187 11.44 -10.42 -8.31
C ASP A 187 10.80 -11.72 -7.82
N ILE A 188 11.58 -12.81 -7.73
CA ILE A 188 11.11 -14.11 -7.21
C ILE A 188 11.74 -14.35 -5.85
N GLY A 189 10.90 -14.41 -4.81
CA GLY A 189 11.28 -14.86 -3.46
C GLY A 189 10.82 -16.29 -3.20
N PHE A 190 11.25 -16.89 -2.07
CA PHE A 190 10.93 -18.26 -1.72
C PHE A 190 10.23 -18.33 -0.36
N ASN A 191 9.17 -19.15 -0.29
CA ASN A 191 8.43 -19.52 0.91
C ASN A 191 7.96 -18.33 1.79
N ASN A 192 7.74 -17.15 1.21
CA ASN A 192 7.24 -15.98 1.92
C ASN A 192 5.71 -15.96 1.96
N GLN A 193 5.13 -16.86 2.76
CA GLN A 193 3.67 -16.97 2.88
C GLN A 193 3.03 -15.72 3.50
N LEU A 194 3.71 -15.03 4.42
CA LEU A 194 3.21 -13.80 5.02
C LEU A 194 3.02 -12.68 3.98
N ALA A 195 3.84 -12.62 2.93
CA ALA A 195 3.63 -11.65 1.85
C ALA A 195 2.36 -11.96 1.04
N LEU A 196 2.02 -13.23 0.88
CA LEU A 196 0.77 -13.65 0.23
C LEU A 196 -0.45 -13.26 1.08
N GLU A 197 -0.41 -13.49 2.40
CA GLU A 197 -1.47 -13.09 3.32
C GLU A 197 -1.66 -11.57 3.37
N ASN A 198 -0.57 -10.80 3.43
CA ASN A 198 -0.63 -9.35 3.32
C ASN A 198 -1.26 -8.89 2.00
N THR A 199 -0.94 -9.56 0.90
CA THR A 199 -1.52 -9.27 -0.42
C THR A 199 -3.02 -9.57 -0.44
N ARG A 200 -3.45 -10.70 0.15
CA ARG A 200 -4.85 -11.09 0.28
C ARG A 200 -5.65 -10.07 1.09
N LEU A 201 -5.10 -9.62 2.23
CA LEU A 201 -5.72 -8.57 3.05
C LEU A 201 -5.90 -7.25 2.26
N LEU A 202 -4.84 -6.80 1.57
CA LEU A 202 -4.91 -5.55 0.79
C LEU A 202 -5.88 -5.66 -0.38
N LEU A 203 -5.94 -6.81 -1.06
CA LEU A 203 -6.91 -7.07 -2.12
C LEU A 203 -8.35 -7.01 -1.59
N SER A 204 -8.61 -7.62 -0.44
CA SER A 204 -9.90 -7.59 0.21
C SER A 204 -10.37 -6.15 0.48
N TYR A 205 -9.50 -5.30 1.00
CA TYR A 205 -9.80 -3.88 1.14
C TYR A 205 -10.01 -3.17 -0.19
N ALA A 206 -9.18 -3.45 -1.21
CA ALA A 206 -9.31 -2.85 -2.53
C ALA A 206 -10.64 -3.21 -3.21
N MET A 207 -11.20 -4.38 -2.89
CA MET A 207 -12.49 -4.82 -3.41
C MET A 207 -13.70 -4.21 -2.69
N LEU A 208 -13.55 -3.71 -1.46
CA LEU A 208 -14.68 -3.14 -0.70
C LEU A 208 -15.12 -1.78 -1.24
N ASP A 209 -14.19 -0.88 -1.46
CA ASP A 209 -14.47 0.47 -1.97
C ASP A 209 -13.42 0.86 -3.03
N PRO A 210 -13.49 0.23 -4.22
CA PRO A 210 -12.51 0.46 -5.26
C PRO A 210 -12.35 1.95 -5.67
N PRO A 211 -13.42 2.74 -5.84
CA PRO A 211 -13.29 4.11 -6.31
C PRO A 211 -12.49 5.00 -5.37
N ARG A 212 -12.76 4.93 -4.06
CA ARG A 212 -12.11 5.80 -3.07
C ARG A 212 -10.74 5.29 -2.66
N LEU A 213 -10.64 4.02 -2.25
CA LEU A 213 -9.40 3.45 -1.77
C LEU A 213 -8.33 3.37 -2.86
N ARG A 214 -8.65 2.79 -4.03
CA ARG A 214 -7.66 2.66 -5.11
C ARG A 214 -7.16 4.00 -5.60
N SER A 215 -8.07 4.95 -5.82
CA SER A 215 -7.68 6.29 -6.30
C SER A 215 -6.74 6.97 -5.31
N LEU A 216 -7.02 6.89 -4.02
CA LEU A 216 -6.18 7.52 -2.98
C LEU A 216 -4.80 6.86 -2.89
N VAL A 217 -4.74 5.51 -2.85
CA VAL A 217 -3.49 4.76 -2.81
C VAL A 217 -2.64 5.01 -4.07
N LEU A 218 -3.24 4.92 -5.26
CA LEU A 218 -2.52 5.11 -6.52
C LEU A 218 -2.02 6.55 -6.69
N PHE A 219 -2.82 7.54 -6.30
CA PHE A 219 -2.38 8.93 -6.31
C PHE A 219 -1.17 9.13 -5.39
N LEU A 220 -1.22 8.62 -4.17
CA LEU A 220 -0.09 8.73 -3.22
C LEU A 220 1.14 7.98 -3.71
N LYS A 221 1.00 6.81 -4.35
CA LYS A 221 2.14 6.11 -4.98
C LYS A 221 2.83 6.99 -6.02
N VAL A 222 2.08 7.62 -6.91
CA VAL A 222 2.63 8.52 -7.94
C VAL A 222 3.24 9.76 -7.31
N TRP A 223 2.52 10.38 -6.38
CA TRP A 223 2.94 11.61 -5.69
C TRP A 223 4.25 11.40 -4.93
N THR A 224 4.35 10.35 -4.11
CA THR A 224 5.54 10.02 -3.32
C THR A 224 6.73 9.64 -4.20
N LYS A 225 6.50 8.87 -5.29
CA LYS A 225 7.55 8.52 -6.26
C LYS A 225 8.13 9.75 -6.92
N ARG A 226 7.29 10.68 -7.39
CA ARG A 226 7.74 11.94 -8.02
C ARG A 226 8.49 12.87 -7.06
N ARG A 227 8.18 12.82 -5.77
CA ARG A 227 8.87 13.61 -4.72
C ARG A 227 10.05 12.89 -4.09
N LYS A 228 10.42 11.70 -4.58
CA LYS A 228 11.52 10.87 -4.03
C LYS A 228 11.32 10.50 -2.55
N LEU A 229 10.06 10.36 -2.12
CA LEU A 229 9.66 9.95 -0.77
C LEU A 229 9.31 8.44 -0.68
N ASN A 230 9.58 7.69 -1.74
CA ASN A 230 9.26 6.27 -1.85
C ASN A 230 10.51 5.46 -2.20
N SER A 231 11.49 5.49 -1.31
CA SER A 231 12.74 4.75 -1.45
C SER A 231 13.26 4.29 -0.07
N PRO A 232 12.90 3.07 0.38
CA PRO A 232 13.36 2.55 1.67
C PRO A 232 14.87 2.55 1.84
N TYR A 233 15.63 2.34 0.75
CA TYR A 233 17.09 2.42 0.76
C TYR A 233 17.63 3.81 1.13
N MET A 234 16.83 4.85 0.87
CA MET A 234 17.17 6.24 1.20
C MET A 234 16.51 6.71 2.51
N GLY A 235 15.99 5.78 3.32
CA GLY A 235 15.38 6.07 4.61
C GLY A 235 13.96 6.62 4.56
N THR A 236 13.27 6.53 3.41
CA THR A 236 11.85 6.90 3.31
C THR A 236 10.93 5.67 3.34
N LEU A 237 9.62 5.88 3.41
CA LEU A 237 8.65 4.79 3.42
C LEU A 237 8.59 4.08 2.07
N SER A 238 8.19 2.79 2.11
CA SER A 238 7.81 2.04 0.90
C SER A 238 6.38 2.37 0.47
N SER A 239 6.01 1.98 -0.76
CA SER A 239 4.62 2.05 -1.22
C SER A 239 3.66 1.28 -0.31
N TYR A 240 4.10 0.15 0.26
CA TYR A 240 3.34 -0.62 1.23
C TYR A 240 3.05 0.20 2.50
N GLY A 241 4.05 0.92 3.03
CA GLY A 241 3.88 1.79 4.19
C GLY A 241 2.84 2.88 3.93
N TYR A 242 2.88 3.54 2.78
CA TYR A 242 1.88 4.53 2.40
C TYR A 242 0.48 3.93 2.24
N THR A 243 0.36 2.71 1.70
CA THR A 243 -0.91 2.00 1.61
C THR A 243 -1.50 1.74 2.99
N LEU A 244 -0.67 1.33 3.97
CA LEU A 244 -1.11 1.14 5.36
C LEU A 244 -1.54 2.45 6.02
N MET A 245 -0.88 3.58 5.74
CA MET A 245 -1.32 4.90 6.22
C MET A 245 -2.69 5.26 5.67
N VAL A 246 -2.96 5.00 4.38
CA VAL A 246 -4.29 5.22 3.77
C VAL A 246 -5.34 4.36 4.45
N LEU A 247 -5.07 3.06 4.65
CA LEU A 247 -6.00 2.16 5.33
C LEU A 247 -6.28 2.62 6.77
N PHE A 248 -5.23 2.96 7.52
CA PHE A 248 -5.37 3.49 8.87
C PHE A 248 -6.27 4.74 8.88
N PHE A 249 -6.04 5.67 7.96
CA PHE A 249 -6.83 6.89 7.82
C PHE A 249 -8.31 6.61 7.55
N LEU A 250 -8.61 5.74 6.57
CA LEU A 250 -9.98 5.43 6.16
C LEU A 250 -10.76 4.62 7.21
N ILE A 251 -10.06 3.79 8.02
CA ILE A 251 -10.66 2.93 9.04
C ILE A 251 -10.77 3.65 10.39
N HIS A 252 -9.72 4.39 10.78
CA HIS A 252 -9.57 4.87 12.16
C HIS A 252 -9.67 6.38 12.32
N VAL A 253 -9.36 7.17 11.30
CA VAL A 253 -9.36 8.64 11.38
C VAL A 253 -10.68 9.20 10.92
N LYS A 254 -11.17 8.76 9.75
CA LYS A 254 -12.45 9.26 9.23
C LYS A 254 -13.63 8.90 10.15
N ARG A 255 -14.56 9.86 10.28
CA ARG A 255 -15.79 9.72 11.06
C ARG A 255 -16.96 10.28 10.24
N PRO A 256 -17.91 9.46 9.83
CA PRO A 256 -17.94 7.98 9.92
C PRO A 256 -16.77 7.31 9.17
N PRO A 257 -16.36 6.06 9.56
CA PRO A 257 -15.27 5.36 8.88
C PRO A 257 -15.67 5.02 7.45
N VAL A 258 -14.73 5.12 6.52
CA VAL A 258 -14.92 4.77 5.11
C VAL A 258 -14.87 3.26 4.91
N LEU A 259 -13.99 2.57 5.64
CA LEU A 259 -13.78 1.13 5.57
C LEU A 259 -13.93 0.48 6.94
N PRO A 260 -14.43 -0.76 7.02
CA PRO A 260 -14.44 -1.54 8.25
C PRO A 260 -13.01 -2.01 8.61
N ASN A 261 -12.79 -2.37 9.87
CA ASN A 261 -11.56 -3.06 10.25
C ASN A 261 -11.72 -4.57 10.06
N LEU A 262 -11.26 -5.11 8.94
CA LEU A 262 -11.39 -6.53 8.59
C LEU A 262 -10.75 -7.46 9.63
N GLN A 263 -9.68 -7.04 10.26
CA GLN A 263 -8.95 -7.84 11.26
C GLN A 263 -9.68 -7.91 12.62
N ARG A 264 -10.75 -7.12 12.80
CA ARG A 264 -11.59 -7.11 14.02
C ARG A 264 -13.00 -7.62 13.82
N LEU A 265 -13.39 -7.91 12.59
CA LEU A 265 -14.69 -8.51 12.32
C LEU A 265 -14.67 -9.99 12.71
N SER A 266 -15.80 -10.45 13.29
CA SER A 266 -15.96 -11.86 13.64
C SER A 266 -16.22 -12.72 12.41
N ALA A 267 -15.60 -13.89 12.35
CA ALA A 267 -15.91 -14.90 11.32
C ALA A 267 -17.31 -15.50 11.43
N GLY A 268 -18.00 -15.28 12.56
CA GLY A 268 -19.30 -15.89 12.84
C GLY A 268 -19.25 -17.41 13.12
N ARG A 269 -18.05 -18.01 13.14
CA ARG A 269 -17.78 -19.42 13.41
C ARG A 269 -16.45 -19.61 14.15
N PRO A 270 -16.20 -20.74 14.79
CA PRO A 270 -14.88 -21.09 15.27
C PRO A 270 -13.86 -21.14 14.13
N LEU A 271 -12.66 -20.66 14.39
CA LEU A 271 -11.52 -20.69 13.46
C LEU A 271 -10.53 -21.77 13.91
N THR A 272 -9.89 -22.41 12.93
CA THR A 272 -8.78 -23.34 13.21
C THR A 272 -7.50 -22.56 13.50
N PRO A 273 -6.50 -23.14 14.20
CA PRO A 273 -5.21 -22.49 14.43
C PRO A 273 -4.54 -22.02 13.14
N ASP A 274 -4.61 -22.81 12.06
CA ASP A 274 -3.99 -22.50 10.77
C ASP A 274 -4.68 -21.34 10.03
N GLU A 275 -5.95 -21.08 10.32
CA GLU A 275 -6.66 -19.89 9.80
C GLU A 275 -6.28 -18.60 10.53
N VAL A 276 -5.69 -18.73 11.72
CA VAL A 276 -5.36 -17.57 12.57
C VAL A 276 -3.87 -17.31 12.64
N LEU A 277 -3.03 -18.35 12.61
CA LEU A 277 -1.60 -18.24 12.87
C LEU A 277 -0.77 -18.80 11.71
N LEU A 278 0.18 -18.00 11.25
CA LEU A 278 1.22 -18.39 10.31
C LEU A 278 2.57 -17.90 10.84
N GLU A 279 3.50 -18.83 11.08
CA GLU A 279 4.84 -18.51 11.59
C GLU A 279 4.81 -17.67 12.89
N GLY A 280 3.79 -17.88 13.76
CA GLY A 280 3.59 -17.13 14.99
C GLY A 280 2.92 -15.75 14.83
N HIS A 281 2.54 -15.38 13.62
CA HIS A 281 1.84 -14.12 13.33
C HIS A 281 0.35 -14.36 13.15
N ASN A 282 -0.49 -13.47 13.69
CA ASN A 282 -1.92 -13.50 13.44
C ASN A 282 -2.20 -13.01 12.01
N ILE A 283 -2.73 -13.91 11.18
CA ILE A 283 -3.07 -13.67 9.78
C ILE A 283 -4.59 -13.54 9.56
N TYR A 284 -5.39 -13.71 10.60
CA TYR A 284 -6.84 -13.65 10.47
C TYR A 284 -7.33 -12.26 10.07
N PHE A 285 -8.23 -12.25 9.11
CA PHE A 285 -9.12 -11.13 8.79
C PHE A 285 -10.39 -11.67 8.12
N TYR A 286 -11.46 -10.90 8.16
CA TYR A 286 -12.72 -11.26 7.51
C TYR A 286 -12.56 -11.10 5.99
N ASP A 287 -12.68 -12.17 5.23
CA ASP A 287 -12.40 -12.24 3.79
C ASP A 287 -13.60 -12.59 2.90
N ASP A 288 -14.78 -12.83 3.47
CA ASP A 288 -16.01 -12.92 2.69
C ASP A 288 -16.48 -11.52 2.26
N ILE A 289 -15.82 -11.01 1.22
CA ILE A 289 -16.04 -9.65 0.73
C ILE A 289 -17.41 -9.49 0.09
N ASP A 290 -17.95 -10.52 -0.53
CA ASP A 290 -19.27 -10.46 -1.16
C ASP A 290 -20.37 -10.35 -0.11
N MET A 291 -20.27 -11.10 0.99
CA MET A 291 -21.17 -10.94 2.14
C MET A 291 -20.98 -9.57 2.78
N LEU A 292 -19.74 -9.15 2.97
CA LEU A 292 -19.43 -7.86 3.62
C LEU A 292 -20.00 -6.68 2.84
N ARG A 293 -19.93 -6.68 1.50
CA ARG A 293 -20.54 -5.66 0.64
C ARG A 293 -22.07 -5.57 0.80
N ARG A 294 -22.72 -6.67 1.17
CA ARG A 294 -24.18 -6.69 1.41
C ARG A 294 -24.55 -6.11 2.77
N VAL A 295 -23.75 -6.38 3.79
CA VAL A 295 -24.05 -6.04 5.19
C VAL A 295 -23.36 -4.77 5.68
N TRP A 296 -22.15 -4.48 5.22
CA TRP A 296 -21.43 -3.27 5.60
C TRP A 296 -21.96 -2.07 4.83
N LYS A 297 -22.37 -1.06 5.56
CA LYS A 297 -22.73 0.25 5.03
C LYS A 297 -21.97 1.30 5.80
N THR A 298 -21.57 2.34 5.11
CA THR A 298 -20.96 3.53 5.72
C THR A 298 -21.78 4.76 5.38
N ASP A 299 -21.97 5.62 6.39
CA ASP A 299 -22.58 6.94 6.20
C ASP A 299 -21.55 7.99 5.72
N ASN A 300 -20.31 7.57 5.51
CA ASN A 300 -19.28 8.45 4.96
C ASN A 300 -19.50 8.66 3.46
N THR A 301 -19.78 9.89 3.07
CA THR A 301 -20.06 10.32 1.68
C THR A 301 -18.90 11.10 1.05
N ASP A 302 -17.76 11.23 1.75
CA ASP A 302 -16.61 12.00 1.26
C ASP A 302 -16.15 11.49 -0.11
N ASN A 303 -15.93 12.38 -1.03
CA ASN A 303 -15.34 12.08 -2.32
C ASN A 303 -13.79 11.94 -2.22
N VAL A 304 -13.14 11.49 -3.29
CA VAL A 304 -11.67 11.26 -3.28
C VAL A 304 -10.88 12.53 -3.00
N GLY A 305 -11.34 13.69 -3.49
CA GLY A 305 -10.71 14.98 -3.26
C GLY A 305 -10.77 15.41 -1.79
N GLU A 306 -11.91 15.21 -1.13
CA GLU A 306 -12.08 15.45 0.30
C GLU A 306 -11.16 14.53 1.12
N LEU A 307 -11.19 13.23 0.81
CA LEU A 307 -10.34 12.26 1.48
C LEU A 307 -8.85 12.58 1.31
N LEU A 308 -8.43 13.04 0.12
CA LEU A 308 -7.04 13.42 -0.12
C LEU A 308 -6.63 14.65 0.68
N LEU A 309 -7.46 15.69 0.70
CA LEU A 309 -7.20 16.90 1.48
C LEU A 309 -7.11 16.58 2.98
N ASP A 310 -8.05 15.78 3.47
CA ASP A 310 -8.07 15.40 4.88
C ASP A 310 -6.91 14.47 5.26
N PHE A 311 -6.49 13.59 4.34
CA PHE A 311 -5.30 12.78 4.54
C PHE A 311 -4.05 13.65 4.76
N PHE A 312 -3.81 14.64 3.91
CA PHE A 312 -2.67 15.56 4.06
C PHE A 312 -2.80 16.56 5.23
N ARG A 313 -4.00 16.77 5.74
CA ARG A 313 -4.20 17.56 6.97
C ARG A 313 -3.90 16.76 8.23
N TYR A 314 -4.13 15.46 8.15
CA TYR A 314 -3.92 14.56 9.29
C TYR A 314 -2.45 14.18 9.48
N PHE A 315 -1.73 13.88 8.39
CA PHE A 315 -0.32 13.50 8.39
C PHE A 315 0.62 14.66 8.05
#